data_1acbd1900c51278c98759754e142d882
#
_entry.id   1acbd1900c51278c98759754e142d882
#
_cell.length_a   1.000
_cell.length_b   1.000
_cell.length_c   1.000
_cell.angle_alpha   90.00
_cell.angle_beta   90.00
_cell.angle_gamma   90.00
#
_symmetry.space_group_name_H-M   'P 1'
#
loop_
_entity.id
_entity.type
_entity.pdbx_description
1 polymer ?
#
loop_
_entity_poly.entity_id
_entity_poly.type
_entity_poly.pdbx_seq_one_letter_code
_entity_poly.pdbx_strand_id
1 'polypeptide(L)'
;MQKGPKPAELTISREERKDLEELVRRHSTPQQLAKRGRMILGAADGKRNAEIARELGVSVDTVRSWRMRWIGLQAVSLSDLPVSERLTDIPRSGRPAEISAEQTCQIVAMACEQPKERPISQWTGREIADEVMRRGIVPTISPRHAGRLLKKGISNPI
;
A
#
# COMPACT_ATOMS: atom_id res chain seq x y z
N MET A 1 8.81 37.56 -14.33
CA MET A 1 8.43 36.29 -13.65
C MET A 1 9.55 35.28 -13.83
N GLN A 2 10.24 34.90 -12.78
CA GLN A 2 11.27 33.86 -12.86
C GLN A 2 10.60 32.52 -13.20
N LYS A 3 10.98 31.98 -14.36
CA LYS A 3 10.58 30.61 -14.73
C LYS A 3 11.28 29.65 -13.76
N GLY A 4 10.51 28.89 -12.98
CA GLY A 4 11.06 27.87 -12.08
C GLY A 4 11.98 26.88 -12.83
N PRO A 5 12.76 26.06 -12.07
CA PRO A 5 13.74 25.14 -12.67
C PRO A 5 13.06 24.22 -13.69
N LYS A 6 13.78 23.90 -14.77
CA LYS A 6 13.28 22.96 -15.79
C LYS A 6 13.00 21.60 -15.13
N PRO A 7 11.86 20.97 -15.43
CA PRO A 7 11.60 19.62 -14.93
C PRO A 7 12.63 18.63 -15.52
N ALA A 8 12.90 17.56 -14.80
CA ALA A 8 13.74 16.47 -15.30
C ALA A 8 13.19 15.96 -16.64
N GLU A 9 14.07 15.75 -17.58
CA GLU A 9 13.71 15.22 -18.90
C GLU A 9 13.27 13.76 -18.76
N LEU A 10 12.16 13.41 -19.40
CA LEU A 10 11.61 12.06 -19.38
C LEU A 10 11.47 11.58 -20.81
N THR A 11 12.20 10.55 -21.15
CA THR A 11 12.09 9.82 -22.41
C THR A 11 11.38 8.49 -22.18
N ILE A 12 10.52 8.11 -23.11
CA ILE A 12 9.87 6.80 -23.11
C ILE A 12 10.13 6.09 -24.44
N SER A 13 10.23 4.78 -24.39
CA SER A 13 10.36 3.96 -25.59
C SER A 13 9.05 3.96 -26.40
N ARG A 14 9.12 3.52 -27.67
CA ARG A 14 7.95 3.37 -28.51
C ARG A 14 6.94 2.36 -27.93
N GLU A 15 7.45 1.32 -27.30
CA GLU A 15 6.65 0.27 -26.65
C GLU A 15 5.98 0.80 -25.38
N GLU A 16 6.71 1.50 -24.51
CA GLU A 16 6.15 2.16 -23.34
C GLU A 16 5.04 3.15 -23.70
N ARG A 17 5.24 3.93 -24.78
CA ARG A 17 4.23 4.87 -25.24
C ARG A 17 2.96 4.15 -25.68
N LYS A 18 3.09 3.08 -26.46
CA LYS A 18 1.96 2.29 -26.94
C LYS A 18 1.16 1.72 -25.76
N ASP A 19 1.83 1.13 -24.79
CA ASP A 19 1.20 0.53 -23.61
C ASP A 19 0.52 1.59 -22.73
N LEU A 20 1.14 2.77 -22.57
CA LEU A 20 0.55 3.90 -21.87
C LEU A 20 -0.71 4.43 -22.55
N GLU A 21 -0.67 4.60 -23.86
CA GLU A 21 -1.82 5.07 -24.66
C GLU A 21 -2.97 4.06 -24.62
N GLU A 22 -2.67 2.78 -24.71
CA GLU A 22 -3.66 1.71 -24.61
C GLU A 22 -4.29 1.69 -23.21
N LEU A 23 -3.49 1.78 -22.14
CA LEU A 23 -3.96 1.84 -20.75
C LEU A 23 -4.88 3.05 -20.53
N VAL A 24 -4.53 4.21 -21.07
CA VAL A 24 -5.33 5.45 -20.92
C VAL A 24 -6.64 5.36 -21.71
N ARG A 25 -6.67 4.63 -22.83
CA ARG A 25 -7.85 4.50 -23.70
C ARG A 25 -8.87 3.48 -23.18
N ARG A 26 -8.43 2.46 -22.44
CA ARG A 26 -9.32 1.40 -21.94
C ARG A 26 -10.34 1.95 -20.93
N HIS A 27 -11.61 1.71 -21.14
CA HIS A 27 -12.69 2.10 -20.20
C HIS A 27 -12.62 1.40 -18.86
N SER A 28 -12.07 0.17 -18.81
CA SER A 28 -11.90 -0.62 -17.58
C SER A 28 -10.72 -0.17 -16.72
N THR A 29 -9.86 0.74 -17.20
CA THR A 29 -8.72 1.22 -16.44
C THR A 29 -9.17 2.09 -15.26
N PRO A 30 -8.74 1.80 -14.01
CA PRO A 30 -9.01 2.67 -12.88
C PRO A 30 -8.60 4.11 -13.17
N GLN A 31 -9.45 5.06 -12.83
CA GLN A 31 -9.23 6.48 -13.15
C GLN A 31 -7.89 7.03 -12.67
N GLN A 32 -7.42 6.55 -11.52
CA GLN A 32 -6.11 6.95 -10.99
C GLN A 32 -4.95 6.48 -11.87
N LEU A 33 -5.00 5.23 -12.36
CA LEU A 33 -3.98 4.73 -13.28
C LEU A 33 -4.01 5.49 -14.61
N ALA A 34 -5.20 5.74 -15.16
CA ALA A 34 -5.34 6.51 -16.39
C ALA A 34 -4.80 7.96 -16.24
N LYS A 35 -5.06 8.61 -15.08
CA LYS A 35 -4.47 9.93 -14.77
C LYS A 35 -2.95 9.88 -14.72
N ARG A 36 -2.38 8.88 -14.06
CA ARG A 36 -0.92 8.68 -13.96
C ARG A 36 -0.31 8.42 -15.32
N GLY A 37 -0.94 7.59 -16.16
CA GLY A 37 -0.52 7.38 -17.54
C GLY A 37 -0.49 8.67 -18.36
N ARG A 38 -1.50 9.53 -18.23
CA ARG A 38 -1.53 10.85 -18.89
C ARG A 38 -0.42 11.78 -18.37
N MET A 39 -0.06 11.71 -17.08
CA MET A 39 1.06 12.48 -16.53
C MET A 39 2.38 12.09 -17.21
N ILE A 40 2.62 10.79 -17.38
CA ILE A 40 3.86 10.29 -18.02
C ILE A 40 3.89 10.64 -19.50
N LEU A 41 2.79 10.45 -20.22
CA LEU A 41 2.69 10.85 -21.63
C LEU A 41 2.94 12.35 -21.81
N GLY A 42 2.27 13.20 -21.04
CA GLY A 42 2.50 14.64 -21.07
C GLY A 42 3.95 15.03 -20.73
N ALA A 43 4.57 14.33 -19.80
CA ALA A 43 5.97 14.54 -19.46
C ALA A 43 6.93 14.14 -20.60
N ALA A 44 6.64 13.03 -21.29
CA ALA A 44 7.39 12.58 -22.45
C ALA A 44 7.21 13.51 -23.68
N ASP A 45 6.07 14.19 -23.78
CA ASP A 45 5.81 15.23 -24.77
C ASP A 45 6.47 16.58 -24.44
N GLY A 46 7.29 16.64 -23.38
CA GLY A 46 8.03 17.84 -22.99
C GLY A 46 7.24 18.86 -22.17
N LYS A 47 5.99 18.56 -21.78
CA LYS A 47 5.19 19.46 -20.96
C LYS A 47 5.81 19.70 -19.58
N ARG A 48 5.60 20.89 -19.04
CA ARG A 48 6.03 21.24 -17.68
C ARG A 48 5.10 20.63 -16.63
N ASN A 49 5.66 20.34 -15.45
CA ASN A 49 4.85 19.76 -14.35
C ASN A 49 3.63 20.62 -14.00
N ALA A 50 3.76 21.94 -14.00
CA ALA A 50 2.66 22.85 -13.72
C ALA A 50 1.56 22.83 -14.79
N GLU A 51 1.91 22.60 -16.05
CA GLU A 51 0.98 22.48 -17.16
C GLU A 51 0.18 21.19 -17.05
N ILE A 52 0.87 20.06 -16.88
CA ILE A 52 0.25 18.74 -16.66
C ILE A 52 -0.67 18.76 -15.43
N ALA A 53 -0.20 19.35 -14.32
CA ALA A 53 -0.97 19.48 -13.10
C ALA A 53 -2.29 20.22 -13.30
N ARG A 54 -2.26 21.31 -14.07
CA ARG A 54 -3.44 22.11 -14.41
C ARG A 54 -4.40 21.36 -15.30
N GLU A 55 -3.89 20.68 -16.35
CA GLU A 55 -4.71 19.88 -17.26
C GLU A 55 -5.44 18.73 -16.57
N LEU A 56 -4.78 18.08 -15.62
CA LEU A 56 -5.31 16.88 -14.96
C LEU A 56 -5.98 17.14 -13.60
N GLY A 57 -5.96 18.40 -13.13
CA GLY A 57 -6.54 18.76 -11.84
C GLY A 57 -5.84 18.09 -10.66
N VAL A 58 -4.50 18.09 -10.63
CA VAL A 58 -3.65 17.49 -9.58
C VAL A 58 -2.60 18.50 -9.10
N SER A 59 -1.92 18.20 -8.00
CA SER A 59 -0.82 19.04 -7.52
C SER A 59 0.43 18.88 -8.41
N VAL A 60 1.24 19.94 -8.48
CA VAL A 60 2.54 19.93 -9.18
C VAL A 60 3.49 18.89 -8.58
N ASP A 61 3.44 18.71 -7.26
CA ASP A 61 4.26 17.72 -6.56
C ASP A 61 3.85 16.29 -6.89
N THR A 62 2.56 16.04 -7.12
CA THR A 62 2.09 14.74 -7.62
C THR A 62 2.69 14.43 -8.99
N VAL A 63 2.66 15.37 -9.92
CA VAL A 63 3.26 15.19 -11.26
C VAL A 63 4.77 14.99 -11.16
N ARG A 64 5.46 15.79 -10.32
CA ARG A 64 6.90 15.66 -10.08
C ARG A 64 7.25 14.26 -9.55
N SER A 65 6.51 13.78 -8.56
CA SER A 65 6.75 12.46 -7.94
C SER A 65 6.59 11.32 -8.94
N TRP A 66 5.55 11.34 -9.76
CA TRP A 66 5.33 10.31 -10.78
C TRP A 66 6.36 10.37 -11.90
N ARG A 67 6.76 11.57 -12.33
CA ARG A 67 7.87 11.75 -13.30
C ARG A 67 9.18 11.17 -12.77
N MET A 68 9.56 11.51 -11.55
CA MET A 68 10.80 11.02 -10.94
C MET A 68 10.77 9.50 -10.73
N ARG A 69 9.63 8.96 -10.29
CA ARG A 69 9.45 7.53 -10.14
C ARG A 69 9.62 6.81 -11.48
N TRP A 70 9.03 7.31 -12.55
CA TRP A 70 9.17 6.71 -13.88
C TRP A 70 10.62 6.73 -14.35
N ILE A 71 11.31 7.86 -14.19
CA ILE A 71 12.73 7.97 -14.52
C ILE A 71 13.56 6.94 -13.75
N GLY A 72 13.30 6.76 -12.45
CA GLY A 72 13.97 5.76 -11.63
C GLY A 72 13.73 4.30 -12.07
N LEU A 73 12.65 4.05 -12.81
CA LEU A 73 12.30 2.71 -13.30
C LEU A 73 12.73 2.46 -14.75
N GLN A 74 13.37 3.41 -15.43
CA GLN A 74 13.78 3.28 -16.83
C GLN A 74 14.78 2.13 -17.07
N ALA A 75 15.58 1.78 -16.07
CA ALA A 75 16.52 0.66 -16.16
C ALA A 75 15.84 -0.73 -16.04
N VAL A 76 14.59 -0.78 -15.61
CA VAL A 76 13.83 -2.02 -15.44
C VAL A 76 13.10 -2.33 -16.75
N SER A 77 13.19 -3.58 -17.23
CA SER A 77 12.52 -3.97 -18.47
C SER A 77 10.98 -3.99 -18.31
N LEU A 78 10.24 -3.85 -19.41
CA LEU A 78 8.77 -3.96 -19.39
C LEU A 78 8.29 -5.39 -19.12
N SER A 79 9.11 -6.40 -19.43
CA SER A 79 8.83 -7.79 -19.09
C SER A 79 8.86 -8.05 -17.58
N ASP A 80 9.74 -7.36 -16.86
CA ASP A 80 9.90 -7.51 -15.41
C ASP A 80 8.90 -6.63 -14.64
N LEU A 81 8.61 -5.43 -15.15
CA LEU A 81 7.69 -4.49 -14.52
C LEU A 81 6.83 -3.79 -15.59
N PRO A 82 5.64 -4.33 -15.89
CA PRO A 82 4.72 -3.75 -16.87
C PRO A 82 4.28 -2.32 -16.52
N VAL A 83 3.85 -1.56 -17.53
CA VAL A 83 3.40 -0.17 -17.38
C VAL A 83 2.34 -0.01 -16.29
N SER A 84 1.37 -0.92 -16.20
CA SER A 84 0.32 -0.89 -15.18
C SER A 84 0.86 -0.97 -13.76
N GLU A 85 1.87 -1.82 -13.53
CA GLU A 85 2.50 -1.98 -12.23
C GLU A 85 3.40 -0.80 -11.87
N ARG A 86 4.10 -0.21 -12.85
CA ARG A 86 4.88 1.04 -12.66
C ARG A 86 4.02 2.18 -12.14
N LEU A 87 2.75 2.23 -12.55
CA LEU A 87 1.77 3.24 -12.16
C LEU A 87 0.97 2.89 -10.90
N THR A 88 1.15 1.71 -10.34
CA THR A 88 0.48 1.28 -9.10
C THR A 88 1.19 1.83 -7.87
N ASP A 89 0.43 2.13 -6.81
CA ASP A 89 1.02 2.57 -5.55
C ASP A 89 1.84 1.45 -4.90
N ILE A 90 3.02 1.80 -4.39
CA ILE A 90 3.80 0.88 -3.57
C ILE A 90 3.06 0.71 -2.23
N PRO A 91 2.86 -0.53 -1.75
CA PRO A 91 2.29 -0.76 -0.44
C PRO A 91 3.07 0.01 0.62
N ARG A 92 2.36 0.81 1.41
CA ARG A 92 2.98 1.52 2.54
C ARG A 92 3.06 0.58 3.71
N SER A 93 4.16 0.59 4.45
CA SER A 93 4.37 -0.25 5.64
C SER A 93 3.32 -0.04 6.74
N GLY A 94 2.55 1.03 6.69
CA GLY A 94 1.57 1.36 7.71
C GLY A 94 2.21 1.66 9.07
N ARG A 95 1.37 1.72 10.12
CA ARG A 95 1.85 1.83 11.50
C ARG A 95 2.49 0.48 11.89
N PRO A 96 3.69 0.48 12.47
CA PRO A 96 4.29 -0.74 13.01
C PRO A 96 3.31 -1.46 13.94
N ALA A 97 3.26 -2.79 13.86
CA ALA A 97 2.44 -3.58 14.74
C ALA A 97 2.97 -3.45 16.18
N GLU A 98 2.12 -3.07 17.11
CA GLU A 98 2.46 -3.00 18.55
C GLU A 98 2.64 -4.40 19.17
N ILE A 99 2.03 -5.41 18.55
CA ILE A 99 2.08 -6.81 18.96
C ILE A 99 2.81 -7.58 17.85
N SER A 100 3.89 -8.27 18.23
CA SER A 100 4.68 -9.05 17.31
C SER A 100 3.94 -10.29 16.80
N ALA A 101 4.44 -10.89 15.71
CA ALA A 101 3.90 -12.15 15.20
C ALA A 101 4.01 -13.27 16.24
N GLU A 102 5.12 -13.34 16.96
CA GLU A 102 5.34 -14.29 18.05
C GLU A 102 4.32 -14.12 19.19
N GLN A 103 4.13 -12.90 19.66
CA GLN A 103 3.11 -12.58 20.66
C GLN A 103 1.70 -12.93 20.16
N THR A 104 1.41 -12.70 18.90
CA THR A 104 0.13 -13.11 18.28
C THR A 104 -0.07 -14.62 18.33
N CYS A 105 0.96 -15.40 17.98
CA CYS A 105 0.93 -16.87 18.09
C CYS A 105 0.71 -17.33 19.54
N GLN A 106 1.38 -16.72 20.51
CA GLN A 106 1.19 -17.03 21.92
C GLN A 106 -0.25 -16.73 22.39
N ILE A 107 -0.84 -15.62 21.95
CA ILE A 107 -2.24 -15.27 22.27
C ILE A 107 -3.21 -16.29 21.68
N VAL A 108 -2.99 -16.71 20.43
CA VAL A 108 -3.84 -17.71 19.75
C VAL A 108 -3.70 -19.08 20.44
N ALA A 109 -2.47 -19.51 20.73
CA ALA A 109 -2.20 -20.76 21.44
C ALA A 109 -2.88 -20.79 22.81
N MET A 110 -2.73 -19.70 23.59
CA MET A 110 -3.39 -19.54 24.88
C MET A 110 -4.92 -19.66 24.77
N ALA A 111 -5.51 -19.05 23.75
CA ALA A 111 -6.95 -19.09 23.55
C ALA A 111 -7.47 -20.49 23.13
N CYS A 112 -6.60 -21.35 22.60
CA CYS A 112 -6.91 -22.76 22.33
C CYS A 112 -6.81 -23.64 23.60
N GLU A 113 -6.17 -23.16 24.67
CA GLU A 113 -6.13 -23.86 25.96
C GLU A 113 -7.47 -23.70 26.68
N GLN A 114 -8.00 -24.77 27.25
CA GLN A 114 -9.16 -24.67 28.16
C GLN A 114 -8.71 -24.00 29.46
N PRO A 115 -9.45 -22.98 29.94
CA PRO A 115 -9.12 -22.36 31.24
C PRO A 115 -9.25 -23.38 32.37
N LYS A 116 -8.16 -23.58 33.09
CA LYS A 116 -8.10 -24.59 34.17
C LYS A 116 -9.04 -24.30 35.34
N GLU A 117 -9.47 -23.05 35.48
CA GLU A 117 -10.19 -22.57 36.67
C GLU A 117 -11.68 -22.25 36.44
N ARG A 118 -12.16 -22.31 35.20
CA ARG A 118 -13.57 -22.04 34.85
C ARG A 118 -14.04 -22.93 33.70
N PRO A 119 -15.20 -23.55 33.83
CA PRO A 119 -15.82 -24.28 32.71
C PRO A 119 -16.46 -23.27 31.73
N ILE A 120 -15.65 -22.56 30.95
CA ILE A 120 -16.13 -21.65 29.93
C ILE A 120 -16.05 -22.38 28.60
N SER A 121 -17.17 -22.36 27.89
CA SER A 121 -17.24 -22.96 26.53
C SER A 121 -16.51 -22.11 25.48
N GLN A 122 -16.33 -20.82 25.72
CA GLN A 122 -15.66 -19.90 24.80
C GLN A 122 -15.06 -18.69 25.54
N TRP A 123 -13.87 -18.27 25.10
CA TRP A 123 -13.23 -17.06 25.58
C TRP A 123 -13.92 -15.80 25.06
N THR A 124 -14.26 -14.88 25.94
CA THR A 124 -14.65 -13.52 25.55
C THR A 124 -13.41 -12.65 25.30
N GLY A 125 -13.55 -11.60 24.46
CA GLY A 125 -12.43 -10.69 24.19
C GLY A 125 -11.86 -10.03 25.46
N ARG A 126 -12.67 -9.84 26.52
CA ARG A 126 -12.25 -9.28 27.80
C ARG A 126 -11.39 -10.29 28.58
N GLU A 127 -11.87 -11.53 28.70
CA GLU A 127 -11.12 -12.60 29.39
C GLU A 127 -9.77 -12.89 28.73
N ILE A 128 -9.72 -12.84 27.39
CA ILE A 128 -8.46 -12.98 26.67
C ILE A 128 -7.52 -11.82 26.97
N ALA A 129 -8.01 -10.59 26.96
CA ALA A 129 -7.19 -9.43 27.25
C ALA A 129 -6.61 -9.50 28.66
N ASP A 130 -7.43 -9.86 29.65
CA ASP A 130 -7.02 -9.98 31.05
C ASP A 130 -5.97 -11.11 31.23
N GLU A 131 -6.19 -12.27 30.60
CA GLU A 131 -5.29 -13.42 30.70
C GLU A 131 -3.95 -13.18 29.97
N VAL A 132 -3.98 -12.52 28.81
CA VAL A 132 -2.79 -12.14 28.04
C VAL A 132 -1.89 -11.19 28.84
N MET A 133 -2.50 -10.21 29.50
CA MET A 133 -1.78 -9.30 30.40
C MET A 133 -1.27 -10.02 31.66
N ARG A 134 -2.08 -10.91 32.25
CA ARG A 134 -1.70 -11.71 33.41
C ARG A 134 -0.49 -12.61 33.10
N ARG A 135 -0.44 -13.22 31.92
CA ARG A 135 0.71 -14.05 31.47
C ARG A 135 1.91 -13.23 31.01
N GLY A 136 1.80 -11.91 30.96
CA GLY A 136 2.88 -11.02 30.55
C GLY A 136 3.25 -11.12 29.05
N ILE A 137 2.35 -11.65 28.20
CA ILE A 137 2.58 -11.76 26.75
C ILE A 137 2.68 -10.37 26.14
N VAL A 138 1.79 -9.46 26.55
CA VAL A 138 1.85 -8.03 26.23
C VAL A 138 1.54 -7.19 27.46
N PRO A 139 2.11 -6.00 27.60
CA PRO A 139 1.87 -5.13 28.77
C PRO A 139 0.43 -4.60 28.82
N THR A 140 -0.18 -4.39 27.66
CA THR A 140 -1.57 -3.90 27.55
C THR A 140 -2.19 -4.30 26.21
N ILE A 141 -3.48 -4.66 26.26
CA ILE A 141 -4.26 -4.97 25.05
C ILE A 141 -5.74 -4.67 25.33
N SER A 142 -6.43 -4.07 24.36
CA SER A 142 -7.88 -3.88 24.49
C SER A 142 -8.65 -5.17 24.17
N PRO A 143 -9.82 -5.42 24.81
CA PRO A 143 -10.67 -6.57 24.52
C PRO A 143 -11.04 -6.70 23.03
N ARG A 144 -11.29 -5.57 22.36
CA ARG A 144 -11.60 -5.52 20.93
C ARG A 144 -10.42 -5.96 20.07
N HIS A 145 -9.20 -5.59 20.47
CA HIS A 145 -7.98 -5.98 19.75
C HIS A 145 -7.69 -7.47 19.95
N ALA A 146 -7.80 -7.96 21.19
CA ALA A 146 -7.66 -9.37 21.51
C ALA A 146 -8.62 -10.24 20.67
N GLY A 147 -9.90 -9.88 20.58
CA GLY A 147 -10.89 -10.57 19.76
C GLY A 147 -10.58 -10.54 18.26
N ARG A 148 -10.00 -9.43 17.74
CA ARG A 148 -9.56 -9.36 16.33
C ARG A 148 -8.39 -10.29 16.01
N LEU A 149 -7.43 -10.39 16.92
CA LEU A 149 -6.26 -11.28 16.74
C LEU A 149 -6.70 -12.73 16.63
N LEU A 150 -7.67 -13.15 17.43
CA LEU A 150 -8.23 -14.51 17.34
C LEU A 150 -8.92 -14.77 16.01
N LYS A 151 -9.79 -13.86 15.58
CA LYS A 151 -10.46 -14.00 14.26
C LYS A 151 -9.46 -14.14 13.13
N LYS A 152 -8.40 -13.34 13.15
CA LYS A 152 -7.36 -13.39 12.12
C LYS A 152 -6.54 -14.68 12.18
N GLY A 153 -6.19 -15.16 13.38
CA GLY A 153 -5.45 -16.41 13.58
C GLY A 153 -6.23 -17.66 13.17
N ILE A 154 -7.56 -17.66 13.33
CA ILE A 154 -8.42 -18.78 12.94
C ILE A 154 -8.70 -18.76 11.42
N SER A 155 -8.76 -17.57 10.80
CA SER A 155 -9.07 -17.42 9.36
C SER A 155 -7.86 -17.63 8.45
N ASN A 156 -6.63 -17.63 8.97
CA ASN A 156 -5.39 -17.90 8.24
C ASN A 156 -4.51 -18.84 9.08
N PRO A 157 -4.77 -20.14 9.09
CA PRO A 157 -3.80 -21.09 9.60
C PRO A 157 -2.57 -21.05 8.71
N ILE A 158 -1.40 -20.89 9.33
CA ILE A 158 -0.07 -20.91 8.69
C ILE A 158 0.17 -22.30 8.09
#